data_301c3c80e1c32d7711214b70813da297
#
_entry.id   301c3c80e1c32d7711214b70813da297
#
_cell.length_a   1.000
_cell.length_b   1.000
_cell.length_c   1.000
_cell.angle_alpha   90.00
_cell.angle_beta   90.00
_cell.angle_gamma   90.00
#
_symmetry.space_group_name_H-M   'P 1'
#
loop_
_entity.id
_entity.type
_entity.pdbx_description
1 polymer ?
#
loop_
_entity_poly.entity_id
_entity_poly.type
_entity_poly.pdbx_seq_one_letter_code
_entity_poly.pdbx_strand_id
1 'polypeptide(L)'
;MAGVTVGFLPRPGLVVLVGVTHSDTPEIAASLARKIYHLRILSGERSCAEASAPLLVISQFTLYADTSRGRRPTWLAAAPRPVAEPLVAALADALRGLGADVQTGVFGADMQVTLVNDGPVTLILEA
;
A
#
# COMPACT_ATOMS: atom_id res chain seq x y z
N MET A 1 0.96 0.08 -16.09
CA MET A 1 0.53 -0.56 -17.35
C MET A 1 1.12 0.20 -18.52
N ALA A 2 1.40 -0.48 -19.59
CA ALA A 2 2.20 0.04 -20.68
C ALA A 2 1.62 1.34 -21.28
N GLY A 3 2.27 2.46 -21.02
CA GLY A 3 1.90 3.74 -21.59
C GLY A 3 0.61 4.36 -21.09
N VAL A 4 -0.07 3.73 -20.12
CA VAL A 4 -1.35 4.24 -19.58
C VAL A 4 -1.20 4.49 -18.09
N THR A 5 -1.52 5.72 -17.67
CA THR A 5 -1.58 6.06 -16.24
C THR A 5 -2.89 5.53 -15.65
N VAL A 6 -2.79 4.67 -14.64
CA VAL A 6 -3.96 4.05 -13.99
C VAL A 6 -4.27 4.65 -12.61
N GLY A 7 -3.34 5.42 -12.05
CA GLY A 7 -3.55 6.15 -10.81
C GLY A 7 -2.44 7.15 -10.60
N PHE A 8 -2.76 8.29 -10.00
CA PHE A 8 -1.73 9.27 -9.65
C PHE A 8 -2.23 10.16 -8.50
N LEU A 9 -1.29 10.78 -7.80
CA LEU A 9 -1.60 11.76 -6.76
C LEU A 9 -1.33 13.17 -7.30
N PRO A 10 -2.32 14.06 -7.26
CA PRO A 10 -2.18 15.43 -7.80
C PRO A 10 -1.39 16.36 -6.87
N ARG A 11 -1.10 15.93 -5.66
CA ARG A 11 -0.41 16.69 -4.62
C ARG A 11 0.34 15.74 -3.69
N PRO A 12 1.23 16.23 -2.82
CA PRO A 12 1.96 15.37 -1.88
C PRO A 12 1.03 14.50 -1.03
N GLY A 13 1.41 13.23 -0.88
CA GLY A 13 0.66 12.24 -0.12
C GLY A 13 1.52 11.03 0.19
N LEU A 14 0.88 9.88 0.35
CA LEU A 14 1.58 8.64 0.62
C LEU A 14 1.43 7.65 -0.53
N VAL A 15 2.53 6.98 -0.86
CA VAL A 15 2.51 5.77 -1.68
C VAL A 15 2.58 4.59 -0.73
N VAL A 16 1.58 3.72 -0.80
CA VAL A 16 1.44 2.56 0.08
C VAL A 16 1.57 1.30 -0.75
N LEU A 17 2.68 0.61 -0.62
CA LEU A 17 2.88 -0.70 -1.23
C LEU A 17 2.38 -1.76 -0.26
N VAL A 18 1.48 -2.63 -0.70
CA VAL A 18 0.75 -3.56 0.17
C VAL A 18 1.02 -5.00 -0.21
N GLY A 19 1.57 -5.75 0.73
CA GLY A 19 1.68 -7.20 0.65
C GLY A 19 0.65 -7.87 1.55
N VAL A 20 0.15 -9.02 1.13
CA VAL A 20 -0.82 -9.83 1.88
C VAL A 20 -0.24 -11.21 2.11
N THR A 21 -0.37 -11.72 3.34
CA THR A 21 0.02 -13.08 3.67
C THR A 21 -1.22 -13.94 3.94
N HIS A 22 -1.02 -15.25 4.06
CA HIS A 22 -2.11 -16.24 4.12
C HIS A 22 -3.08 -16.06 5.28
N SER A 23 -2.61 -15.53 6.42
CA SER A 23 -3.41 -15.38 7.62
C SER A 23 -4.11 -14.01 7.74
N ASP A 24 -3.93 -13.12 6.78
CA ASP A 24 -4.53 -11.79 6.84
C ASP A 24 -6.05 -11.84 6.68
N THR A 25 -6.72 -10.90 7.32
CA THR A 25 -8.18 -10.80 7.39
C THR A 25 -8.65 -9.38 7.07
N PRO A 26 -9.95 -9.19 6.74
CA PRO A 26 -10.51 -7.85 6.58
C PRO A 26 -10.37 -6.97 7.82
N GLU A 27 -10.40 -7.53 9.01
CA GLU A 27 -10.23 -6.80 10.27
C GLU A 27 -8.80 -6.26 10.40
N ILE A 28 -7.81 -7.05 9.98
CA ILE A 28 -6.41 -6.61 9.91
C ILE A 28 -6.27 -5.46 8.91
N ALA A 29 -6.89 -5.57 7.74
CA ALA A 29 -6.87 -4.51 6.74
C ALA A 29 -7.48 -3.21 7.28
N ALA A 30 -8.60 -3.28 7.98
CA ALA A 30 -9.24 -2.12 8.59
C ALA A 30 -8.37 -1.47 9.67
N SER A 31 -7.73 -2.29 10.51
CA SER A 31 -6.81 -1.82 11.54
C SER A 31 -5.60 -1.11 10.94
N LEU A 32 -5.02 -1.71 9.90
CA LEU A 32 -3.88 -1.12 9.19
C LEU A 32 -4.26 0.20 8.50
N ALA A 33 -5.44 0.27 7.92
CA ALA A 33 -5.96 1.49 7.31
C ALA A 33 -6.01 2.65 8.30
N ARG A 34 -6.54 2.40 9.50
CA ARG A 34 -6.58 3.42 10.55
C ARG A 34 -5.18 3.88 10.94
N LYS A 35 -4.25 2.95 11.08
CA LYS A 35 -2.86 3.28 11.41
C LYS A 35 -2.21 4.13 10.32
N ILE A 36 -2.34 3.74 9.07
CA ILE A 36 -1.77 4.47 7.93
C ILE A 36 -2.33 5.90 7.87
N TYR A 37 -3.64 6.05 8.02
CA TYR A 37 -4.31 7.33 7.85
C TYR A 37 -3.94 8.34 8.94
N HIS A 38 -3.65 7.86 10.14
CA HIS A 38 -3.35 8.70 11.31
C HIS A 38 -1.86 8.76 11.66
N LEU A 39 -1.01 8.03 10.96
CA LEU A 39 0.43 8.05 11.21
C LEU A 39 1.01 9.41 10.82
N ARG A 40 1.76 10.02 11.73
CA ARG A 40 2.24 11.40 11.58
C ARG A 40 3.59 11.44 10.89
N ILE A 41 3.60 11.18 9.61
CA ILE A 41 4.83 11.03 8.81
C ILE A 41 4.93 12.00 7.64
N LEU A 42 3.99 12.90 7.49
CA LEU A 42 4.07 13.96 6.49
C LEU A 42 4.80 15.17 7.07
N SER A 43 5.13 16.12 6.20
CA SER A 43 5.82 17.35 6.55
C SER A 43 5.14 18.04 7.73
N GLY A 44 5.93 18.46 8.73
CA GLY A 44 5.39 19.09 9.93
C GLY A 44 4.81 18.09 10.93
N GLU A 45 5.20 16.81 10.85
CA GLU A 45 4.69 15.75 11.72
C GLU A 45 3.15 15.61 11.65
N ARG A 46 2.59 15.78 10.46
CA ARG A 46 1.16 15.69 10.22
C ARG A 46 0.80 14.30 9.68
N SER A 47 -0.41 13.85 9.97
CA SER A 47 -0.98 12.66 9.36
C SER A 47 -1.70 12.98 8.04
N CYS A 48 -2.00 11.94 7.26
CA CYS A 48 -2.88 12.11 6.09
C CYS A 48 -4.23 12.70 6.47
N ALA A 49 -4.80 12.29 7.60
CA ALA A 49 -6.06 12.81 8.09
C ALA A 49 -6.00 14.32 8.35
N GLU A 50 -4.95 14.77 9.03
CA GLU A 50 -4.76 16.19 9.35
C GLU A 50 -4.51 17.05 8.11
N ALA A 51 -3.72 16.51 7.17
CA ALA A 51 -3.32 17.25 5.98
C ALA A 51 -4.30 17.09 4.81
N SER A 52 -5.32 16.25 4.93
CA SER A 52 -6.19 15.84 3.82
C SER A 52 -5.36 15.35 2.62
N ALA A 53 -4.29 14.62 2.91
CA ALA A 53 -3.36 14.15 1.89
C ALA A 53 -3.88 12.89 1.18
N PRO A 54 -3.66 12.77 -0.13
CA PRO A 54 -4.09 11.60 -0.87
C PRO A 54 -3.16 10.42 -0.66
N LEU A 55 -3.67 9.21 -0.94
CA LEU A 55 -2.89 7.98 -0.88
C LEU A 55 -3.00 7.22 -2.20
N LEU A 56 -1.88 6.66 -2.63
CA LEU A 56 -1.83 5.73 -3.76
C LEU A 56 -1.53 4.35 -3.21
N VAL A 57 -2.50 3.44 -3.31
CA VAL A 57 -2.40 2.08 -2.77
C VAL A 57 -2.13 1.11 -3.92
N ILE A 58 -1.03 0.39 -3.83
CA ILE A 58 -0.56 -0.52 -4.88
C ILE A 58 -0.26 -1.87 -4.25
N SER A 59 -0.81 -2.94 -4.83
CA SER A 59 -0.47 -4.29 -4.41
C SER A 59 0.99 -4.61 -4.77
N GLN A 60 1.71 -5.24 -3.84
CA GLN A 60 3.12 -5.58 -4.00
C GLN A 60 3.39 -6.91 -3.27
N PHE A 61 3.13 -8.04 -3.93
CA PHE A 61 3.31 -9.35 -3.31
C PHE A 61 4.77 -9.62 -2.92
N THR A 62 5.71 -8.99 -3.61
CA THR A 62 7.15 -9.15 -3.37
C THR A 62 7.60 -8.65 -2.00
N LEU A 63 6.76 -7.94 -1.26
CA LEU A 63 7.04 -7.60 0.14
C LEU A 63 7.14 -8.86 1.02
N TYR A 64 6.49 -9.95 0.63
CA TYR A 64 6.60 -11.25 1.29
C TYR A 64 7.63 -12.15 0.62
N ALA A 65 8.69 -11.56 0.09
CA ALA A 65 9.80 -12.31 -0.44
C ALA A 65 10.64 -12.91 0.69
N ASP A 66 11.03 -14.16 0.51
CA ASP A 66 12.08 -14.79 1.31
C ASP A 66 13.36 -14.80 0.49
N THR A 67 14.37 -14.09 0.97
CA THR A 67 15.68 -13.97 0.31
C THR A 67 16.78 -14.66 1.12
N SER A 68 16.40 -15.45 2.12
CA SER A 68 17.37 -16.07 3.05
C SER A 68 18.18 -17.19 2.42
N ARG A 69 17.75 -17.74 1.28
CA ARG A 69 18.41 -18.86 0.60
C ARG A 69 18.83 -18.49 -0.81
N GLY A 70 20.14 -18.52 -1.07
CA GLY A 70 20.70 -18.36 -2.41
C GLY A 70 20.36 -16.99 -3.04
N ARG A 71 20.23 -16.99 -4.37
CA ARG A 71 20.09 -15.78 -5.17
C ARG A 71 18.69 -15.59 -5.77
N ARG A 72 17.79 -16.55 -5.57
CA ARG A 72 16.41 -16.48 -6.03
C ARG A 72 15.49 -16.26 -4.84
N PRO A 73 14.70 -15.18 -4.81
CA PRO A 73 13.67 -15.03 -3.81
C PRO A 73 12.59 -16.09 -3.96
N THR A 74 11.92 -16.43 -2.87
CA THR A 74 10.71 -17.24 -2.89
C THR A 74 9.52 -16.41 -2.41
N TRP A 75 8.33 -16.79 -2.84
CA TRP A 75 7.10 -16.04 -2.61
C TRP A 75 6.06 -16.85 -1.81
N LEU A 76 6.51 -17.91 -1.12
CA LEU A 76 5.62 -18.83 -0.42
C LEU A 76 4.78 -18.15 0.67
N ALA A 77 5.28 -17.09 1.27
CA ALA A 77 4.56 -16.33 2.29
C ALA A 77 3.54 -15.36 1.71
N ALA A 78 3.60 -15.06 0.40
CA ALA A 78 2.63 -14.20 -0.25
C ALA A 78 1.32 -14.96 -0.48
N ALA A 79 0.20 -14.36 -0.09
CA ALA A 79 -1.12 -14.94 -0.34
C ALA A 79 -1.41 -14.98 -1.85
N PRO A 80 -2.12 -16.00 -2.34
CA PRO A 80 -2.51 -16.06 -3.74
C PRO A 80 -3.59 -15.00 -4.05
N ARG A 81 -3.75 -14.69 -5.34
CA ARG A 81 -4.66 -13.66 -5.82
C ARG A 81 -6.08 -13.74 -5.24
N PRO A 82 -6.74 -14.93 -5.15
CA PRO A 82 -8.09 -15.01 -4.59
C PRO A 82 -8.21 -14.53 -3.15
N VAL A 83 -7.10 -14.54 -2.38
CA VAL A 83 -7.03 -14.01 -1.02
C VAL A 83 -6.52 -12.57 -1.01
N ALA A 84 -5.48 -12.29 -1.76
CA ALA A 84 -4.79 -11.00 -1.72
C ALA A 84 -5.61 -9.88 -2.36
N GLU A 85 -6.20 -10.10 -3.52
CA GLU A 85 -6.93 -9.04 -4.24
C GLU A 85 -8.08 -8.46 -3.42
N PRO A 86 -8.97 -9.27 -2.81
CA PRO A 86 -10.04 -8.72 -1.96
C PRO A 86 -9.51 -7.97 -0.74
N LEU A 87 -8.38 -8.39 -0.17
CA LEU A 87 -7.82 -7.73 1.02
C LEU A 87 -7.15 -6.40 0.69
N VAL A 88 -6.50 -6.29 -0.46
CA VAL A 88 -5.98 -5.00 -0.93
C VAL A 88 -7.14 -4.04 -1.19
N ALA A 89 -8.21 -4.52 -1.81
CA ALA A 89 -9.43 -3.74 -2.02
C ALA A 89 -10.05 -3.31 -0.67
N ALA A 90 -10.10 -4.22 0.30
CA ALA A 90 -10.61 -3.92 1.64
C ALA A 90 -9.82 -2.82 2.34
N LEU A 91 -8.50 -2.82 2.20
CA LEU A 91 -7.64 -1.75 2.73
C LEU A 91 -7.98 -0.41 2.10
N ALA A 92 -8.07 -0.35 0.78
CA ALA A 92 -8.41 0.88 0.06
C ALA A 92 -9.80 1.38 0.46
N ASP A 93 -10.78 0.48 0.55
CA ASP A 93 -12.14 0.83 0.94
C ASP A 93 -12.21 1.30 2.39
N ALA A 94 -11.45 0.69 3.29
CA ALA A 94 -11.38 1.12 4.68
C ALA A 94 -10.78 2.53 4.79
N LEU A 95 -9.74 2.84 4.03
CA LEU A 95 -9.19 4.20 3.96
C LEU A 95 -10.21 5.20 3.45
N ARG A 96 -10.95 4.86 2.40
CA ARG A 96 -12.02 5.72 1.86
C ARG A 96 -13.13 5.94 2.89
N GLY A 97 -13.48 4.89 3.64
CA GLY A 97 -14.46 4.97 4.72
C GLY A 97 -14.05 5.91 5.85
N LEU A 98 -12.74 6.14 6.04
CA LEU A 98 -12.20 7.12 6.99
C LEU A 98 -12.18 8.55 6.42
N GLY A 99 -12.53 8.72 5.16
CA GLY A 99 -12.51 10.02 4.48
C GLY A 99 -11.30 10.27 3.60
N ALA A 100 -10.44 9.26 3.41
CA ALA A 100 -9.23 9.40 2.61
C ALA A 100 -9.53 9.50 1.11
N ASP A 101 -8.72 10.29 0.41
CA ASP A 101 -8.67 10.34 -1.05
C ASP A 101 -7.69 9.26 -1.52
N VAL A 102 -8.22 8.17 -2.07
CA VAL A 102 -7.42 6.99 -2.41
C VAL A 102 -7.48 6.70 -3.90
N GLN A 103 -6.30 6.60 -4.51
CA GLN A 103 -6.10 6.06 -5.84
C GLN A 103 -5.47 4.67 -5.72
N THR A 104 -5.74 3.81 -6.68
CA THR A 104 -5.19 2.44 -6.71
C THR A 104 -4.54 2.15 -8.05
N GLY A 105 -3.63 1.17 -8.06
CA GLY A 105 -3.15 0.54 -9.28
C GLY A 105 -4.11 -0.54 -9.76
N VAL A 106 -3.63 -1.39 -10.66
CA VAL A 106 -4.35 -2.57 -11.15
C VAL A 106 -3.70 -3.81 -10.56
N PHE A 107 -4.46 -4.62 -9.83
CA PHE A 107 -3.93 -5.79 -9.15
C PHE A 107 -3.30 -6.77 -10.15
N GLY A 108 -2.08 -7.21 -9.85
CA GLY A 108 -1.36 -8.21 -10.64
C GLY A 108 -0.76 -7.70 -11.95
N ALA A 109 -0.95 -6.44 -12.31
CA ALA A 109 -0.38 -5.87 -13.51
C ALA A 109 1.09 -5.48 -13.30
N ASP A 110 1.88 -5.60 -14.36
CA ASP A 110 3.20 -4.99 -14.39
C ASP A 110 3.05 -3.48 -14.48
N MET A 111 3.64 -2.76 -13.52
CA MET A 111 3.49 -1.31 -13.44
C MET A 111 4.83 -0.62 -13.23
N GLN A 112 4.93 0.56 -13.79
CA GLN A 112 5.97 1.51 -13.43
C GLN A 112 5.39 2.50 -12.43
N VAL A 113 6.10 2.69 -11.31
CA VAL A 113 5.71 3.64 -10.28
C VAL A 113 6.74 4.76 -10.27
N THR A 114 6.30 5.96 -10.64
CA THR A 114 7.15 7.15 -10.63
C THR A 114 6.81 7.96 -9.40
N LEU A 115 7.81 8.26 -8.58
CA LEU A 115 7.62 9.10 -7.40
C LEU A 115 8.92 9.82 -7.05
N VAL A 116 8.76 10.92 -6.32
CA VAL A 116 9.86 11.55 -5.58
C VAL A 116 9.62 11.24 -4.11
N ASN A 117 10.53 10.48 -3.52
CA ASN A 117 10.49 10.23 -2.08
C ASN A 117 11.06 11.45 -1.35
N ASP A 118 10.18 12.34 -0.94
CA ASP A 118 10.55 13.53 -0.16
C ASP A 118 10.79 13.08 1.29
N GLY A 119 11.96 12.45 1.48
CA GLY A 119 12.32 11.76 2.69
C GLY A 119 12.81 12.66 3.82
N PRO A 120 13.38 12.02 4.86
CA PRO A 120 13.82 10.61 4.84
C PRO A 120 12.79 9.58 5.27
N VAL A 121 11.52 9.91 5.43
CA VAL A 121 10.55 8.99 6.05
C VAL A 121 10.04 7.97 5.04
N THR A 122 10.48 6.73 5.20
CA THR A 122 9.95 5.53 4.54
C THR A 122 9.87 4.45 5.59
N LEU A 123 8.70 3.88 5.81
CA LEU A 123 8.46 2.94 6.90
C LEU A 123 7.90 1.63 6.38
N ILE A 124 8.16 0.57 7.14
CA ILE A 124 7.51 -0.73 6.96
C ILE A 124 6.55 -0.91 8.14
N LEU A 125 5.29 -1.20 7.81
CA LEU A 125 4.27 -1.52 8.82
C LEU A 125 3.87 -2.98 8.68
N GLU A 126 3.74 -3.65 9.79
CA GLU A 126 3.24 -5.02 9.84
C GLU A 126 2.00 -5.06 10.75
N ALA A 127 1.05 -5.86 10.34
CA ALA A 127 -0.21 -6.00 11.06
C ALA A 127 -0.44 -7.45 11.52
#